data_4d1c274d593140a22580689184b567c5
#
_entry.id   4d1c274d593140a22580689184b567c5
#
_cell.length_a   1.000
_cell.length_b   1.000
_cell.length_c   1.000
_cell.angle_alpha   90.00
_cell.angle_beta   90.00
_cell.angle_gamma   90.00
#
_symmetry.space_group_name_H-M   'P 1'
#
loop_
_entity.id
_entity.type
_entity.pdbx_description
1 polymer ?
#
loop_
_entity_poly.entity_id
_entity_poly.type
_entity_poly.pdbx_seq_one_letter_code
_entity_poly.pdbx_strand_id
1 'polypeptide(L)'
;MGTNTGPFANVYIKIQVRNPDGSTAPRGLLIQLESAEGGVVDQCTTGSDGHCQFNPRTTGNYVLRLRQPGFKEIVARVDLRDIRGTFVTLNLKPDSDPTTQTESKSAEGNTVSVADLSVPNNAREEFNKGEKALTDNKIDDSIAHFKKAIQLYAPFSQAYTMLGTAYLQQNNLGDAEPALEKAIQLDLKSAEADIKLGAVFNQIKNYSEAEKALKQGLDINPDAAAGHYELAKTYWAMGRWQDAEPHVTKALAALPDVAPIHVLMGNILLKKKDAPGALREFQEYLRLDPNGPMAAAVSDIIDKIQRAIAKSN
;
A
#
# COMPACT_ATOMS: atom_id res chain seq x y z
N MET A 1 -10.89 -21.43 48.15
CA MET A 1 -9.87 -21.24 47.15
C MET A 1 -10.58 -21.05 45.79
N GLY A 2 -10.91 -19.83 45.47
CA GLY A 2 -11.61 -19.49 44.23
C GLY A 2 -10.61 -19.26 43.12
N THR A 3 -10.66 -20.08 42.06
CA THR A 3 -9.91 -19.87 40.82
C THR A 3 -10.52 -18.68 40.08
N ASN A 4 -9.82 -17.56 40.12
CA ASN A 4 -10.19 -16.36 39.37
C ASN A 4 -9.87 -16.59 37.86
N THR A 5 -10.81 -17.17 37.13
CA THR A 5 -10.78 -17.26 35.68
C THR A 5 -11.33 -15.96 35.12
N GLY A 6 -10.50 -14.89 35.12
CA GLY A 6 -10.81 -13.66 34.42
C GLY A 6 -10.83 -13.91 32.87
N PRO A 7 -11.48 -13.04 32.07
CA PRO A 7 -11.70 -13.23 30.63
C PRO A 7 -10.45 -13.26 29.76
N PHE A 8 -9.26 -13.23 30.34
CA PHE A 8 -7.94 -13.14 29.66
C PHE A 8 -7.07 -14.41 29.76
N ALA A 9 -7.65 -15.56 30.15
CA ALA A 9 -6.91 -16.82 30.08
C ALA A 9 -6.64 -17.20 28.63
N ASN A 10 -5.36 -17.23 28.24
CA ASN A 10 -4.77 -17.74 26.99
C ASN A 10 -4.50 -16.71 25.85
N VAL A 11 -3.91 -15.57 26.17
CA VAL A 11 -3.23 -14.77 25.15
C VAL A 11 -1.88 -15.41 24.84
N TYR A 12 -1.55 -15.60 23.55
CA TYR A 12 -0.27 -16.17 23.15
C TYR A 12 0.27 -15.55 21.85
N ILE A 13 1.60 -15.55 21.70
CA ILE A 13 2.32 -15.23 20.46
C ILE A 13 3.20 -16.42 20.13
N LYS A 14 2.87 -17.16 19.09
CA LYS A 14 3.74 -18.21 18.56
C LYS A 14 4.66 -17.63 17.52
N ILE A 15 5.94 -17.95 17.60
CA ILE A 15 6.96 -17.43 16.70
C ILE A 15 7.65 -18.58 16.01
N GLN A 16 7.88 -18.44 14.71
CA GLN A 16 8.76 -19.28 13.92
C GLN A 16 9.88 -18.42 13.35
N VAL A 17 11.13 -18.84 13.50
CA VAL A 17 12.29 -18.21 12.88
C VAL A 17 12.79 -19.09 11.73
N ARG A 18 13.08 -18.46 10.60
CA ARG A 18 13.59 -19.11 9.39
C ARG A 18 14.90 -18.49 8.93
N ASN A 19 15.76 -19.32 8.34
CA ASN A 19 16.95 -18.90 7.64
C ASN A 19 16.58 -18.18 6.31
N PRO A 20 17.54 -17.46 5.68
CA PRO A 20 17.32 -16.80 4.39
C PRO A 20 16.90 -17.73 3.25
N ASP A 21 17.29 -19.01 3.31
CA ASP A 21 16.92 -20.06 2.35
C ASP A 21 15.53 -20.67 2.62
N GLY A 22 14.80 -20.17 3.63
CA GLY A 22 13.50 -20.67 4.05
C GLY A 22 13.53 -21.90 4.97
N SER A 23 14.70 -22.47 5.23
CA SER A 23 14.89 -23.57 6.18
C SER A 23 14.63 -23.12 7.63
N THR A 24 14.44 -24.07 8.52
CA THR A 24 14.26 -23.81 9.96
C THR A 24 15.51 -23.17 10.55
N ALA A 25 15.37 -22.08 11.28
CA ALA A 25 16.49 -21.44 11.96
C ALA A 25 17.05 -22.29 13.11
N PRO A 26 18.32 -22.10 13.50
CA PRO A 26 18.96 -22.89 14.54
C PRO A 26 18.28 -22.69 15.91
N ARG A 27 18.46 -23.71 16.77
CA ARG A 27 18.05 -23.66 18.18
C ARG A 27 18.82 -22.58 18.95
N GLY A 28 18.13 -21.94 19.90
CA GLY A 28 18.78 -21.05 20.87
C GLY A 28 18.81 -19.57 20.45
N LEU A 29 18.10 -19.17 19.41
CA LEU A 29 17.93 -17.75 19.08
C LEU A 29 17.07 -17.07 20.13
N LEU A 30 17.62 -16.02 20.76
CA LEU A 30 16.91 -15.24 21.78
C LEU A 30 15.98 -14.20 21.11
N ILE A 31 14.72 -14.26 21.45
CA ILE A 31 13.70 -13.29 21.04
C ILE A 31 13.20 -12.58 22.28
N GLN A 32 13.15 -11.26 22.25
CA GLN A 32 12.63 -10.41 23.32
C GLN A 32 11.24 -9.89 22.93
N LEU A 33 10.33 -9.91 23.89
CA LEU A 33 9.02 -9.25 23.81
C LEU A 33 9.10 -7.96 24.62
N GLU A 34 8.88 -6.84 23.97
CA GLU A 34 8.87 -5.51 24.56
C GLU A 34 7.45 -4.95 24.57
N SER A 35 7.11 -4.14 25.57
CA SER A 35 5.86 -3.37 25.57
C SER A 35 5.97 -2.17 24.62
N ALA A 36 4.84 -1.61 24.17
CA ALA A 36 4.82 -0.40 23.33
C ALA A 36 5.42 0.83 24.01
N GLU A 37 5.44 0.85 25.34
CA GLU A 37 6.01 1.94 26.15
C GLU A 37 7.54 1.79 26.35
N GLY A 38 8.12 0.72 25.81
CA GLY A 38 9.53 0.35 25.99
C GLY A 38 9.73 -0.49 27.25
N GLY A 39 10.61 -1.47 27.15
CA GLY A 39 10.96 -2.40 28.22
C GLY A 39 10.59 -3.84 27.89
N VAL A 40 11.54 -4.74 28.22
CA VAL A 40 11.38 -6.17 27.99
C VAL A 40 10.35 -6.74 28.94
N VAL A 41 9.29 -7.33 28.40
CA VAL A 41 8.19 -7.95 29.13
C VAL A 41 8.46 -9.44 29.34
N ASP A 42 9.04 -10.08 28.31
CA ASP A 42 9.32 -11.53 28.33
C ASP A 42 10.44 -11.88 27.31
N GLN A 43 10.99 -13.08 27.42
CA GLN A 43 12.03 -13.59 26.52
C GLN A 43 11.77 -15.07 26.23
N CYS A 44 11.96 -15.51 24.99
CA CYS A 44 11.96 -16.90 24.62
C CYS A 44 13.16 -17.27 23.73
N THR A 45 13.51 -18.54 23.71
CA THR A 45 14.55 -19.07 22.82
C THR A 45 13.94 -20.09 21.86
N THR A 46 14.38 -20.08 20.61
CA THR A 46 13.90 -21.04 19.61
C THR A 46 14.29 -22.47 19.98
N GLY A 47 13.34 -23.39 19.81
CA GLY A 47 13.58 -24.84 19.84
C GLY A 47 14.32 -25.34 18.60
N SER A 48 14.50 -26.66 18.50
CA SER A 48 15.12 -27.34 17.34
C SER A 48 14.28 -27.20 16.05
N ASP A 49 13.01 -26.88 16.20
CA ASP A 49 12.03 -26.62 15.13
C ASP A 49 11.92 -25.13 14.75
N GLY A 50 12.80 -24.28 15.32
CA GLY A 50 12.79 -22.84 15.09
C GLY A 50 11.64 -22.09 15.73
N HIS A 51 10.85 -22.75 16.61
CA HIS A 51 9.70 -22.12 17.26
C HIS A 51 9.99 -21.68 18.69
N CYS A 52 9.32 -20.62 19.12
CA CYS A 52 9.12 -20.30 20.53
C CYS A 52 7.74 -19.64 20.74
N GLN A 53 7.35 -19.47 22.00
CA GLN A 53 6.04 -18.91 22.34
C GLN A 53 6.13 -17.97 23.53
N PHE A 54 5.43 -16.85 23.43
CA PHE A 54 5.14 -15.96 24.55
C PHE A 54 3.69 -16.13 25.01
N ASN A 55 3.46 -15.91 26.29
CA ASN A 55 2.11 -15.86 26.88
C ASN A 55 1.98 -14.56 27.69
N PRO A 56 1.82 -13.40 27.01
CA PRO A 56 1.70 -12.12 27.68
C PRO A 56 0.45 -12.11 28.57
N ARG A 57 0.58 -11.48 29.75
CA ARG A 57 -0.50 -11.44 30.75
C ARG A 57 -1.61 -10.44 30.42
N THR A 58 -1.35 -9.52 29.49
CA THR A 58 -2.26 -8.45 29.09
C THR A 58 -2.41 -8.42 27.57
N THR A 59 -3.55 -7.93 27.12
CA THR A 59 -3.72 -7.55 25.72
C THR A 59 -3.08 -6.18 25.48
N GLY A 60 -2.59 -5.93 24.27
CA GLY A 60 -1.95 -4.65 23.94
C GLY A 60 -1.01 -4.74 22.74
N ASN A 61 -0.27 -3.66 22.54
CA ASN A 61 0.75 -3.57 21.51
C ASN A 61 2.10 -4.02 22.06
N TYR A 62 2.74 -4.92 21.33
CA TYR A 62 4.05 -5.47 21.68
C TYR A 62 5.03 -5.31 20.52
N VAL A 63 6.32 -5.35 20.84
CA VAL A 63 7.41 -5.36 19.88
C VAL A 63 8.24 -6.63 20.10
N LEU A 64 8.40 -7.43 19.07
CA LEU A 64 9.33 -8.56 19.04
C LEU A 64 10.67 -8.08 18.52
N ARG A 65 11.74 -8.43 19.20
CA ARG A 65 13.11 -8.08 18.82
C ARG A 65 13.98 -9.31 18.83
N LEU A 66 14.63 -9.58 17.68
CA LEU A 66 15.62 -10.63 17.54
C LEU A 66 16.95 -10.03 17.09
N ARG A 67 18.01 -10.25 17.88
CA ARG A 67 19.39 -9.88 17.57
C ARG A 67 20.25 -11.12 17.50
N GLN A 68 20.86 -11.37 16.35
CA GLN A 68 21.74 -12.50 16.13
C GLN A 68 22.99 -12.01 15.40
N PRO A 69 24.22 -12.27 15.92
CA PRO A 69 25.46 -11.92 15.23
C PRO A 69 25.50 -12.46 13.80
N GLY A 70 25.89 -11.63 12.83
CA GLY A 70 25.92 -11.97 11.41
C GLY A 70 24.59 -11.79 10.66
N PHE A 71 23.55 -11.33 11.34
CA PHE A 71 22.24 -11.05 10.76
C PHE A 71 21.74 -9.67 11.17
N LYS A 72 20.96 -9.03 10.27
CA LYS A 72 20.30 -7.77 10.56
C LYS A 72 19.30 -7.96 11.71
N GLU A 73 19.25 -6.98 12.62
CA GLU A 73 18.25 -6.98 13.69
C GLU A 73 16.84 -7.04 13.09
N ILE A 74 16.01 -7.93 13.64
CA ILE A 74 14.59 -8.03 13.27
C ILE A 74 13.75 -7.39 14.35
N VAL A 75 12.90 -6.44 13.95
CA VAL A 75 11.91 -5.80 14.81
C VAL A 75 10.54 -6.00 14.18
N ALA A 76 9.63 -6.68 14.90
CA ALA A 76 8.26 -6.90 14.45
C ALA A 76 7.27 -6.40 15.52
N ARG A 77 6.22 -5.67 15.10
CA ARG A 77 5.17 -5.19 16.00
C ARG A 77 4.01 -6.17 16.02
N VAL A 78 3.44 -6.41 17.19
CA VAL A 78 2.33 -7.34 17.41
C VAL A 78 1.24 -6.62 18.20
N ASP A 79 0.04 -6.57 17.64
CA ASP A 79 -1.15 -6.02 18.30
C ASP A 79 -2.05 -7.16 18.78
N LEU A 80 -2.28 -7.22 20.10
CA LEU A 80 -3.13 -8.21 20.76
C LEU A 80 -4.35 -7.58 21.45
N ARG A 81 -4.76 -6.36 21.08
CA ARG A 81 -5.89 -5.69 21.75
C ARG A 81 -7.19 -6.42 21.55
N ASP A 82 -7.42 -7.00 20.38
CA ASP A 82 -8.68 -7.63 19.98
C ASP A 82 -8.57 -9.13 19.68
N ILE A 83 -7.37 -9.72 19.82
CA ILE A 83 -7.11 -11.12 19.50
C ILE A 83 -6.46 -11.87 20.67
N ARG A 84 -6.85 -13.13 20.85
CA ARG A 84 -6.31 -13.98 21.94
C ARG A 84 -4.99 -14.66 21.61
N GLY A 85 -4.57 -14.66 20.36
CA GLY A 85 -3.31 -15.27 19.96
C GLY A 85 -2.94 -14.99 18.52
N THR A 86 -1.65 -15.00 18.23
CA THR A 86 -1.12 -14.79 16.90
C THR A 86 0.08 -15.68 16.61
N PHE A 87 0.40 -15.82 15.32
CA PHE A 87 1.58 -16.51 14.84
C PHE A 87 2.45 -15.53 14.04
N VAL A 88 3.74 -15.46 14.35
CA VAL A 88 4.69 -14.54 13.70
C VAL A 88 5.86 -15.33 13.11
N THR A 89 6.18 -15.14 11.83
CA THR A 89 7.37 -15.66 11.21
C THR A 89 8.44 -14.58 11.11
N LEU A 90 9.63 -14.83 11.65
CA LEU A 90 10.80 -13.95 11.57
C LEU A 90 11.81 -14.58 10.60
N ASN A 91 12.14 -13.86 9.52
CA ASN A 91 13.12 -14.34 8.53
C ASN A 91 14.48 -13.66 8.77
N LEU A 92 15.51 -14.44 9.03
CA LEU A 92 16.88 -13.95 9.20
C LEU A 92 17.38 -13.37 7.88
N LYS A 93 18.04 -12.21 7.94
CA LYS A 93 18.72 -11.57 6.79
C LYS A 93 20.18 -11.36 7.14
N PRO A 94 21.14 -11.83 6.32
CA PRO A 94 22.57 -11.63 6.59
C PRO A 94 22.94 -10.14 6.66
N ASP A 95 23.89 -9.78 7.50
CA ASP A 95 24.43 -8.40 7.58
C ASP A 95 25.22 -8.01 6.32
N SER A 96 25.82 -9.00 5.65
CA SER A 96 26.59 -8.83 4.42
C SER A 96 25.77 -9.25 3.21
N ASP A 97 24.87 -8.39 2.73
CA ASP A 97 24.32 -8.50 1.39
C ASP A 97 24.98 -7.41 0.51
N PRO A 98 25.89 -7.74 -0.44
CA PRO A 98 26.64 -6.74 -1.20
C PRO A 98 25.81 -5.98 -2.24
N THR A 99 24.48 -6.19 -2.31
CA THR A 99 23.61 -5.63 -3.35
C THR A 99 22.68 -4.52 -2.89
N THR A 100 22.88 -3.92 -1.71
CA THR A 100 22.06 -2.77 -1.32
C THR A 100 22.87 -1.63 -0.71
N GLN A 101 23.76 -1.01 -1.51
CA GLN A 101 24.05 0.41 -1.36
C GLN A 101 23.10 1.19 -2.28
N THR A 102 21.86 1.23 -1.90
CA THR A 102 20.97 2.34 -2.24
C THR A 102 20.20 2.62 -0.97
N GLU A 103 20.61 3.70 -0.33
CA GLU A 103 19.87 4.28 0.77
C GLU A 103 18.46 4.60 0.29
N SER A 104 17.51 3.71 0.54
CA SER A 104 16.12 4.08 0.52
C SER A 104 15.78 4.72 1.87
N LYS A 105 15.98 6.04 1.95
CA LYS A 105 15.14 6.88 2.79
C LYS A 105 13.70 6.56 2.44
N SER A 106 12.89 6.37 3.48
CA SER A 106 11.44 6.16 3.48
C SER A 106 10.98 4.69 3.45
N ALA A 107 11.15 4.00 4.59
CA ALA A 107 10.22 2.95 5.00
C ALA A 107 9.37 3.49 6.16
N GLU A 108 8.69 4.59 5.92
CA GLU A 108 7.59 5.04 6.77
C GLU A 108 6.31 4.47 6.19
N GLY A 109 5.67 3.58 6.97
CA GLY A 109 4.23 3.38 6.85
C GLY A 109 3.69 2.15 6.17
N ASN A 110 4.44 1.05 5.94
CA ASN A 110 3.80 -0.23 5.70
C ASN A 110 3.51 -0.94 7.05
N THR A 111 2.40 -0.58 7.68
CA THR A 111 1.78 -1.43 8.69
C THR A 111 1.28 -2.68 7.99
N VAL A 112 2.07 -3.74 7.98
CA VAL A 112 1.60 -5.07 7.53
C VAL A 112 0.50 -5.50 8.49
N SER A 113 -0.69 -5.75 7.98
CA SER A 113 -1.81 -6.26 8.77
C SER A 113 -1.41 -7.57 9.43
N VAL A 114 -1.87 -7.80 10.67
CA VAL A 114 -1.64 -9.09 11.37
C VAL A 114 -2.21 -10.26 10.57
N ALA A 115 -3.26 -10.03 9.77
CA ALA A 115 -3.82 -11.00 8.84
C ALA A 115 -2.81 -11.41 7.75
N ASP A 116 -1.97 -10.50 7.28
CA ASP A 116 -0.97 -10.77 6.25
C ASP A 116 0.23 -11.60 6.77
N LEU A 117 0.50 -11.56 8.08
CA LEU A 117 1.51 -12.40 8.72
C LEU A 117 1.09 -13.88 8.85
N SER A 118 -0.21 -14.16 8.77
CA SER A 118 -0.77 -15.52 8.87
C SER A 118 -1.06 -16.18 7.53
N VAL A 119 -0.71 -15.54 6.42
CA VAL A 119 -0.95 -16.07 5.07
C VAL A 119 -0.14 -17.35 4.85
N PRO A 120 -0.78 -18.49 4.55
CA PRO A 120 -0.09 -19.75 4.22
C PRO A 120 0.85 -19.60 3.03
N ASN A 121 1.97 -20.34 3.03
CA ASN A 121 2.97 -20.22 1.97
C ASN A 121 2.39 -20.46 0.56
N ASN A 122 1.51 -21.43 0.41
CA ASN A 122 0.86 -21.73 -0.87
C ASN A 122 -0.04 -20.57 -1.36
N ALA A 123 -0.72 -19.85 -0.45
CA ALA A 123 -1.49 -18.67 -0.82
C ALA A 123 -0.57 -17.52 -1.20
N ARG A 124 0.54 -17.33 -0.48
CA ARG A 124 1.56 -16.32 -0.79
C ARG A 124 2.26 -16.60 -2.12
N GLU A 125 2.55 -17.83 -2.44
CA GLU A 125 3.12 -18.20 -3.74
C GLU A 125 2.19 -17.84 -4.90
N GLU A 126 0.90 -18.12 -4.77
CA GLU A 126 -0.07 -17.73 -5.80
C GLU A 126 -0.22 -16.18 -5.86
N PHE A 127 -0.20 -15.49 -4.74
CA PHE A 127 -0.20 -14.03 -4.69
C PHE A 127 1.00 -13.44 -5.46
N ASN A 128 2.22 -13.92 -5.18
CA ASN A 128 3.45 -13.46 -5.86
C ASN A 128 3.43 -13.75 -7.37
N LYS A 129 2.83 -14.89 -7.81
CA LYS A 129 2.61 -15.17 -9.22
C LYS A 129 1.64 -14.17 -9.85
N GLY A 130 0.59 -13.79 -9.12
CA GLY A 130 -0.36 -12.77 -9.53
C GLY A 130 0.30 -11.40 -9.71
N GLU A 131 1.13 -10.96 -8.76
CA GLU A 131 1.88 -9.70 -8.85
C GLU A 131 2.83 -9.71 -10.06
N LYS A 132 3.55 -10.80 -10.26
CA LYS A 132 4.42 -10.95 -11.42
C LYS A 132 3.63 -10.90 -12.73
N ALA A 133 2.52 -11.60 -12.82
CA ALA A 133 1.66 -11.58 -14.01
C ALA A 133 1.12 -10.17 -14.29
N LEU A 134 0.75 -9.43 -13.23
CA LEU A 134 0.28 -8.06 -13.34
C LEU A 134 1.39 -7.13 -13.87
N THR A 135 2.61 -7.26 -13.35
CA THR A 135 3.80 -6.52 -13.83
C THR A 135 4.13 -6.86 -15.29
N ASP A 136 3.97 -8.12 -15.68
CA ASP A 136 4.15 -8.59 -17.07
C ASP A 136 2.98 -8.20 -18.00
N ASN A 137 2.01 -7.41 -17.51
CA ASN A 137 0.78 -7.00 -18.19
C ASN A 137 -0.13 -8.17 -18.63
N LYS A 138 -0.04 -9.31 -17.94
CA LYS A 138 -0.88 -10.50 -18.13
C LYS A 138 -2.07 -10.47 -17.18
N ILE A 139 -3.02 -9.60 -17.48
CA ILE A 139 -4.09 -9.26 -16.53
C ILE A 139 -4.95 -10.47 -16.16
N ASP A 140 -5.34 -11.29 -17.14
CA ASP A 140 -6.20 -12.48 -16.89
C ASP A 140 -5.48 -13.51 -16.01
N ASP A 141 -4.18 -13.75 -16.27
CA ASP A 141 -3.36 -14.64 -15.44
C ASP A 141 -3.25 -14.11 -14.00
N SER A 142 -3.07 -12.78 -13.84
CA SER A 142 -2.99 -12.15 -12.53
C SER A 142 -4.28 -12.34 -11.73
N ILE A 143 -5.43 -12.13 -12.35
CA ILE A 143 -6.76 -12.35 -11.77
C ILE A 143 -6.92 -13.82 -11.32
N ALA A 144 -6.52 -14.78 -12.17
CA ALA A 144 -6.60 -16.20 -11.83
C ALA A 144 -5.75 -16.54 -10.59
N HIS A 145 -4.54 -16.01 -10.53
CA HIS A 145 -3.62 -16.23 -9.39
C HIS A 145 -4.11 -15.55 -8.10
N PHE A 146 -4.60 -14.31 -8.15
CA PHE A 146 -5.16 -13.67 -6.96
C PHE A 146 -6.41 -14.38 -6.45
N LYS A 147 -7.31 -14.82 -7.33
CA LYS A 147 -8.47 -15.65 -6.94
C LYS A 147 -8.03 -16.95 -6.27
N LYS A 148 -6.99 -17.60 -6.78
CA LYS A 148 -6.45 -18.81 -6.19
C LYS A 148 -5.82 -18.56 -4.82
N ALA A 149 -5.07 -17.45 -4.65
CA ALA A 149 -4.55 -17.03 -3.35
C ALA A 149 -5.67 -16.83 -2.32
N ILE A 150 -6.77 -16.18 -2.72
CA ILE A 150 -7.97 -15.97 -1.89
C ILE A 150 -8.68 -17.30 -1.55
N GLN A 151 -8.76 -18.24 -2.49
CA GLN A 151 -9.31 -19.57 -2.23
C GLN A 151 -8.50 -20.36 -1.19
N LEU A 152 -7.17 -20.21 -1.21
CA LEU A 152 -6.25 -20.83 -0.26
C LEU A 152 -6.27 -20.14 1.11
N TYR A 153 -6.53 -18.85 1.13
CA TYR A 153 -6.60 -18.06 2.36
C TYR A 153 -7.58 -16.89 2.20
N ALA A 154 -8.83 -17.10 2.59
CA ALA A 154 -9.90 -16.12 2.41
C ALA A 154 -9.69 -14.76 3.11
N PRO A 155 -9.01 -14.63 4.28
CA PRO A 155 -8.74 -13.33 4.91
C PRO A 155 -7.55 -12.55 4.33
N PHE A 156 -7.21 -12.77 3.06
CA PHE A 156 -6.05 -12.15 2.41
C PHE A 156 -6.40 -10.78 1.82
N SER A 157 -6.38 -9.73 2.65
CA SER A 157 -6.72 -8.35 2.26
C SER A 157 -5.92 -7.86 1.05
N GLN A 158 -4.59 -8.03 1.05
CA GLN A 158 -3.74 -7.65 -0.07
C GLN A 158 -4.13 -8.34 -1.38
N ALA A 159 -4.50 -9.62 -1.34
CA ALA A 159 -4.92 -10.34 -2.54
C ALA A 159 -6.22 -9.77 -3.11
N TYR A 160 -7.15 -9.33 -2.27
CA TYR A 160 -8.35 -8.62 -2.70
C TYR A 160 -8.03 -7.24 -3.28
N THR A 161 -7.10 -6.49 -2.69
CA THR A 161 -6.66 -5.18 -3.21
C THR A 161 -6.02 -5.34 -4.60
N MET A 162 -5.15 -6.34 -4.76
CA MET A 162 -4.50 -6.60 -6.05
C MET A 162 -5.47 -7.17 -7.09
N LEU A 163 -6.45 -7.98 -6.67
CA LEU A 163 -7.53 -8.44 -7.54
C LEU A 163 -8.38 -7.26 -8.04
N GLY A 164 -8.77 -6.35 -7.16
CA GLY A 164 -9.47 -5.12 -7.53
C GLY A 164 -8.65 -4.24 -8.46
N THR A 165 -7.33 -4.15 -8.24
CA THR A 165 -6.40 -3.43 -9.12
C THR A 165 -6.33 -4.07 -10.51
N ALA A 166 -6.25 -5.39 -10.60
CA ALA A 166 -6.26 -6.12 -11.87
C ALA A 166 -7.58 -5.91 -12.63
N TYR A 167 -8.71 -5.94 -11.95
CA TYR A 167 -10.01 -5.62 -12.56
C TYR A 167 -10.10 -4.17 -13.03
N LEU A 168 -9.54 -3.21 -12.29
CA LEU A 168 -9.43 -1.81 -12.73
C LEU A 168 -8.65 -1.70 -14.05
N GLN A 169 -7.51 -2.40 -14.17
CA GLN A 169 -6.71 -2.39 -15.40
C GLN A 169 -7.46 -3.05 -16.58
N GLN A 170 -8.31 -4.05 -16.30
CA GLN A 170 -9.19 -4.68 -17.29
C GLN A 170 -10.42 -3.80 -17.63
N ASN A 171 -10.59 -2.67 -16.94
CA ASN A 171 -11.80 -1.84 -16.99
C ASN A 171 -13.09 -2.58 -16.57
N ASN A 172 -12.94 -3.64 -15.78
CA ASN A 172 -14.05 -4.40 -15.20
C ASN A 172 -14.43 -3.81 -13.83
N LEU A 173 -15.12 -2.68 -13.86
CA LEU A 173 -15.46 -1.92 -12.66
C LEU A 173 -16.46 -2.64 -11.75
N GLY A 174 -17.33 -3.47 -12.32
CA GLY A 174 -18.32 -4.24 -11.56
C GLY A 174 -17.73 -5.32 -10.65
N ASP A 175 -16.58 -5.89 -11.00
CA ASP A 175 -15.84 -6.83 -10.16
C ASP A 175 -14.75 -6.14 -9.31
N ALA A 176 -14.26 -4.97 -9.74
CA ALA A 176 -13.26 -4.21 -9.00
C ALA A 176 -13.81 -3.68 -7.67
N GLU A 177 -14.99 -3.07 -7.68
CA GLU A 177 -15.64 -2.48 -6.50
C GLU A 177 -15.79 -3.50 -5.36
N PRO A 178 -16.50 -4.65 -5.53
CA PRO A 178 -16.69 -5.60 -4.43
C PRO A 178 -15.37 -6.25 -3.96
N ALA A 179 -14.37 -6.39 -4.82
CA ALA A 179 -13.06 -6.87 -4.40
C ALA A 179 -12.36 -5.88 -3.46
N LEU A 180 -12.37 -4.59 -3.80
CA LEU A 180 -11.78 -3.53 -2.98
C LEU A 180 -12.55 -3.31 -1.67
N GLU A 181 -13.87 -3.35 -1.71
CA GLU A 181 -14.69 -3.30 -0.48
C GLU A 181 -14.36 -4.46 0.46
N LYS A 182 -14.14 -5.67 -0.11
CA LYS A 182 -13.72 -6.81 0.69
C LYS A 182 -12.33 -6.64 1.28
N ALA A 183 -11.39 -6.03 0.54
CA ALA A 183 -10.09 -5.69 1.07
C ALA A 183 -10.20 -4.74 2.27
N ILE A 184 -10.99 -3.68 2.17
CA ILE A 184 -11.23 -2.71 3.23
C ILE A 184 -11.90 -3.36 4.46
N GLN A 185 -12.88 -4.25 4.25
CA GLN A 185 -13.51 -5.01 5.36
C GLN A 185 -12.51 -5.87 6.13
N LEU A 186 -11.50 -6.43 5.45
CA LEU A 186 -10.48 -7.29 6.05
C LEU A 186 -9.35 -6.48 6.70
N ASP A 187 -9.06 -5.30 6.15
CA ASP A 187 -8.05 -4.38 6.68
C ASP A 187 -8.53 -2.93 6.59
N LEU A 188 -9.10 -2.42 7.66
CA LEU A 188 -9.59 -1.04 7.78
C LEU A 188 -8.49 0.03 7.71
N LYS A 189 -7.22 -0.37 7.67
CA LYS A 189 -6.06 0.53 7.56
C LYS A 189 -5.37 0.42 6.19
N SER A 190 -6.01 -0.19 5.23
CA SER A 190 -5.49 -0.31 3.87
C SER A 190 -5.77 0.97 3.07
N ALA A 191 -4.92 1.98 3.21
CA ALA A 191 -5.00 3.20 2.41
C ALA A 191 -5.05 2.92 0.91
N GLU A 192 -4.33 1.90 0.46
CA GLU A 192 -4.29 1.51 -0.96
C GLU A 192 -5.66 1.04 -1.45
N ALA A 193 -6.35 0.20 -0.68
CA ALA A 193 -7.68 -0.29 -1.07
C ALA A 193 -8.70 0.86 -1.17
N ASP A 194 -8.70 1.79 -0.21
CA ASP A 194 -9.56 2.99 -0.25
C ASP A 194 -9.24 3.86 -1.47
N ILE A 195 -7.97 4.11 -1.77
CA ILE A 195 -7.55 4.90 -2.94
C ILE A 195 -7.98 4.23 -4.24
N LYS A 196 -7.80 2.91 -4.37
CA LYS A 196 -8.24 2.15 -5.55
C LYS A 196 -9.76 2.14 -5.69
N LEU A 197 -10.50 2.03 -4.59
CA LEU A 197 -11.96 2.15 -4.59
C LEU A 197 -12.40 3.55 -5.05
N GLY A 198 -11.74 4.59 -4.58
CA GLY A 198 -11.96 5.95 -5.07
C GLY A 198 -11.68 6.11 -6.57
N ALA A 199 -10.66 5.43 -7.10
CA ALA A 199 -10.39 5.40 -8.53
C ALA A 199 -11.50 4.67 -9.32
N VAL A 200 -12.08 3.58 -8.78
CA VAL A 200 -13.29 2.94 -9.35
C VAL A 200 -14.43 3.94 -9.42
N PHE A 201 -14.74 4.61 -8.31
CA PHE A 201 -15.83 5.59 -8.26
C PHE A 201 -15.61 6.77 -9.21
N ASN A 202 -14.36 7.21 -9.41
CA ASN A 202 -14.04 8.21 -10.43
C ASN A 202 -14.39 7.72 -11.85
N GLN A 203 -14.07 6.47 -12.18
CA GLN A 203 -14.36 5.92 -13.50
C GLN A 203 -15.86 5.75 -13.77
N ILE A 204 -16.64 5.35 -12.77
CA ILE A 204 -18.10 5.29 -12.89
C ILE A 204 -18.79 6.68 -12.70
N LYS A 205 -17.97 7.73 -12.50
CA LYS A 205 -18.41 9.12 -12.29
C LYS A 205 -19.26 9.34 -11.03
N ASN A 206 -19.13 8.47 -10.04
CA ASN A 206 -19.69 8.66 -8.71
C ASN A 206 -18.73 9.47 -7.83
N TYR A 207 -18.61 10.76 -8.15
CA TYR A 207 -17.60 11.62 -7.54
C TYR A 207 -17.80 11.85 -6.04
N SER A 208 -19.02 11.70 -5.53
CA SER A 208 -19.29 11.81 -4.09
C SER A 208 -18.65 10.66 -3.30
N GLU A 209 -18.85 9.42 -3.76
CA GLU A 209 -18.23 8.26 -3.11
C GLU A 209 -16.72 8.22 -3.38
N ALA A 210 -16.27 8.70 -4.56
CA ALA A 210 -14.85 8.87 -4.84
C ALA A 210 -14.18 9.80 -3.82
N GLU A 211 -14.76 11.00 -3.58
CA GLU A 211 -14.22 11.95 -2.59
C GLU A 211 -14.13 11.31 -1.21
N LYS A 212 -15.16 10.57 -0.78
CA LYS A 212 -15.21 9.92 0.52
C LYS A 212 -14.13 8.85 0.67
N ALA A 213 -14.06 7.91 -0.27
CA ALA A 213 -13.07 6.84 -0.23
C ALA A 213 -11.63 7.38 -0.29
N LEU A 214 -11.37 8.36 -1.17
CA LEU A 214 -10.05 8.96 -1.30
C LEU A 214 -9.62 9.74 -0.06
N LYS A 215 -10.54 10.42 0.61
CA LYS A 215 -10.24 11.07 1.90
C LYS A 215 -9.92 10.05 2.97
N GLN A 216 -10.68 8.95 3.07
CA GLN A 216 -10.38 7.87 4.00
C GLN A 216 -8.98 7.30 3.76
N GLY A 217 -8.63 7.00 2.51
CA GLY A 217 -7.28 6.54 2.17
C GLY A 217 -6.18 7.55 2.51
N LEU A 218 -6.42 8.85 2.30
CA LEU A 218 -5.48 9.92 2.63
C LEU A 218 -5.42 10.23 4.14
N ASP A 219 -6.46 9.95 4.91
CA ASP A 219 -6.42 10.03 6.37
C ASP A 219 -5.50 8.93 6.95
N ILE A 220 -5.44 7.75 6.31
CA ILE A 220 -4.56 6.66 6.68
C ILE A 220 -3.13 6.91 6.20
N ASN A 221 -2.96 7.33 4.94
CA ASN A 221 -1.66 7.66 4.33
C ASN A 221 -1.71 9.06 3.68
N PRO A 222 -1.38 10.13 4.44
CA PRO A 222 -1.45 11.51 3.96
C PRO A 222 -0.50 11.86 2.82
N ASP A 223 0.51 11.02 2.56
CA ASP A 223 1.52 11.25 1.51
C ASP A 223 1.31 10.36 0.28
N ALA A 224 0.18 9.66 0.21
CA ALA A 224 -0.14 8.80 -0.93
C ALA A 224 -0.36 9.63 -2.20
N ALA A 225 0.67 9.74 -3.03
CA ALA A 225 0.66 10.53 -4.26
C ALA A 225 -0.46 10.12 -5.23
N ALA A 226 -0.71 8.81 -5.37
CA ALA A 226 -1.83 8.29 -6.16
C ALA A 226 -3.19 8.73 -5.61
N GLY A 227 -3.35 8.75 -4.27
CA GLY A 227 -4.56 9.25 -3.62
C GLY A 227 -4.79 10.73 -3.89
N HIS A 228 -3.75 11.54 -3.79
CA HIS A 228 -3.80 12.95 -4.13
C HIS A 228 -4.15 13.18 -5.61
N TYR A 229 -3.57 12.43 -6.52
CA TYR A 229 -3.90 12.53 -7.94
C TYR A 229 -5.36 12.16 -8.22
N GLU A 230 -5.85 11.05 -7.69
CA GLU A 230 -7.24 10.64 -7.87
C GLU A 230 -8.22 11.65 -7.25
N LEU A 231 -7.92 12.21 -6.08
CA LEU A 231 -8.75 13.23 -5.44
C LEU A 231 -8.75 14.56 -6.22
N ALA A 232 -7.60 14.93 -6.80
CA ALA A 232 -7.53 16.09 -7.70
C ALA A 232 -8.40 15.89 -8.96
N LYS A 233 -8.42 14.68 -9.53
CA LYS A 233 -9.33 14.32 -10.65
C LYS A 233 -10.80 14.42 -10.24
N THR A 234 -11.12 13.92 -9.04
CA THR A 234 -12.49 14.01 -8.48
C THR A 234 -12.93 15.47 -8.39
N TYR A 235 -12.15 16.33 -7.75
CA TYR A 235 -12.48 17.74 -7.59
C TYR A 235 -12.54 18.48 -8.93
N TRP A 236 -11.62 18.18 -9.85
CA TRP A 236 -11.68 18.73 -11.20
C TRP A 236 -12.97 18.36 -11.91
N ALA A 237 -13.37 17.08 -11.86
CA ALA A 237 -14.61 16.61 -12.48
C ALA A 237 -15.88 17.23 -11.86
N MET A 238 -15.83 17.55 -10.56
CA MET A 238 -16.88 18.29 -9.85
C MET A 238 -16.88 19.82 -10.13
N GLY A 239 -15.93 20.33 -10.93
CA GLY A 239 -15.76 21.77 -11.18
C GLY A 239 -15.08 22.54 -10.04
N ARG A 240 -14.62 21.85 -9.01
CA ARG A 240 -13.98 22.39 -7.79
C ARG A 240 -12.46 22.49 -7.99
N TRP A 241 -12.04 23.24 -9.01
CA TRP A 241 -10.62 23.29 -9.39
C TRP A 241 -9.71 23.89 -8.30
N GLN A 242 -10.24 24.79 -7.43
CA GLN A 242 -9.48 25.34 -6.29
C GLN A 242 -9.13 24.26 -5.29
N ASP A 243 -10.06 23.30 -5.05
CA ASP A 243 -9.81 22.16 -4.16
C ASP A 243 -8.89 21.13 -4.81
N ALA A 244 -8.90 21.02 -6.15
CA ALA A 244 -8.01 20.13 -6.88
C ALA A 244 -6.53 20.58 -6.83
N GLU A 245 -6.27 21.90 -6.82
CA GLU A 245 -4.91 22.47 -6.92
C GLU A 245 -3.93 21.93 -5.87
N PRO A 246 -4.20 21.97 -4.55
CA PRO A 246 -3.27 21.48 -3.54
C PRO A 246 -2.97 19.99 -3.70
N HIS A 247 -3.94 19.21 -4.14
CA HIS A 247 -3.79 17.77 -4.33
C HIS A 247 -2.95 17.45 -5.58
N VAL A 248 -3.21 18.10 -6.72
CA VAL A 248 -2.37 17.88 -7.91
C VAL A 248 -0.94 18.35 -7.68
N THR A 249 -0.73 19.41 -6.90
CA THR A 249 0.61 19.91 -6.53
C THR A 249 1.39 18.86 -5.73
N LYS A 250 0.73 18.23 -4.72
CA LYS A 250 1.36 17.15 -3.95
C LYS A 250 1.66 15.92 -4.82
N ALA A 251 0.70 15.53 -5.68
CA ALA A 251 0.90 14.41 -6.59
C ALA A 251 2.07 14.67 -7.55
N LEU A 252 2.17 15.86 -8.13
CA LEU A 252 3.23 16.25 -9.04
C LEU A 252 4.61 16.27 -8.37
N ALA A 253 4.69 16.75 -7.13
CA ALA A 253 5.93 16.76 -6.36
C ALA A 253 6.49 15.35 -6.10
N ALA A 254 5.61 14.38 -5.91
CA ALA A 254 5.99 12.99 -5.64
C ALA A 254 6.14 12.14 -6.93
N LEU A 255 5.42 12.47 -7.99
CA LEU A 255 5.35 11.72 -9.25
C LEU A 255 5.58 12.64 -10.46
N PRO A 256 6.74 13.30 -10.58
CA PRO A 256 7.00 14.28 -11.64
C PRO A 256 7.06 13.67 -13.05
N ASP A 257 7.25 12.36 -13.18
CA ASP A 257 7.35 11.68 -14.48
C ASP A 257 6.02 11.05 -14.93
N VAL A 258 4.91 11.31 -14.24
CA VAL A 258 3.59 10.80 -14.60
C VAL A 258 2.85 11.81 -15.47
N ALA A 259 2.94 11.63 -16.79
CA ALA A 259 2.43 12.57 -17.79
C ALA A 259 1.00 13.10 -17.55
N PRO A 260 -0.04 12.28 -17.21
CA PRO A 260 -1.39 12.79 -16.99
C PRO A 260 -1.54 13.81 -15.86
N ILE A 261 -0.64 13.84 -14.86
CA ILE A 261 -0.68 14.81 -13.77
C ILE A 261 -0.39 16.23 -14.32
N HIS A 262 0.55 16.34 -15.27
CA HIS A 262 0.88 17.62 -15.92
C HIS A 262 -0.31 18.19 -16.71
N VAL A 263 -1.09 17.34 -17.35
CA VAL A 263 -2.33 17.81 -18.03
C VAL A 263 -3.31 18.40 -17.03
N LEU A 264 -3.51 17.76 -15.89
CA LEU A 264 -4.42 18.28 -14.87
C LEU A 264 -3.90 19.59 -14.27
N MET A 265 -2.60 19.69 -13.98
CA MET A 265 -1.98 20.93 -13.51
C MET A 265 -2.08 22.04 -14.56
N GLY A 266 -1.79 21.77 -15.83
CA GLY A 266 -1.93 22.72 -16.93
C GLY A 266 -3.35 23.27 -17.07
N ASN A 267 -4.35 22.40 -16.94
CA ASN A 267 -5.76 22.81 -16.97
C ASN A 267 -6.12 23.72 -15.77
N ILE A 268 -5.61 23.43 -14.57
CA ILE A 268 -5.81 24.28 -13.38
C ILE A 268 -5.16 25.63 -13.59
N LEU A 269 -3.92 25.69 -14.12
CA LEU A 269 -3.21 26.93 -14.40
C LEU A 269 -3.95 27.79 -15.44
N LEU A 270 -4.59 27.17 -16.44
CA LEU A 270 -5.48 27.90 -17.34
C LEU A 270 -6.68 28.54 -16.61
N LYS A 271 -7.29 27.84 -15.66
CA LYS A 271 -8.35 28.42 -14.80
C LYS A 271 -7.86 29.60 -13.98
N LYS A 272 -6.60 29.57 -13.56
CA LYS A 272 -5.90 30.68 -12.85
C LYS A 272 -5.45 31.79 -13.77
N LYS A 273 -5.63 31.68 -15.09
CA LYS A 273 -5.14 32.61 -16.12
C LYS A 273 -3.61 32.68 -16.18
N ASP A 274 -2.91 31.67 -15.68
CA ASP A 274 -1.45 31.49 -15.83
C ASP A 274 -1.16 30.71 -17.13
N ALA A 275 -1.25 31.41 -18.27
CA ALA A 275 -0.99 30.81 -19.57
C ALA A 275 0.48 30.35 -19.73
N PRO A 276 1.51 31.09 -19.25
CA PRO A 276 2.87 30.63 -19.31
C PRO A 276 3.14 29.37 -18.45
N GLY A 277 2.54 29.29 -17.26
CA GLY A 277 2.61 28.11 -16.41
C GLY A 277 1.94 26.90 -17.07
N ALA A 278 0.72 27.06 -17.59
CA ALA A 278 0.01 26.02 -18.31
C ALA A 278 0.79 25.49 -19.52
N LEU A 279 1.43 26.41 -20.28
CA LEU A 279 2.25 26.03 -21.43
C LEU A 279 3.38 25.09 -21.03
N ARG A 280 4.09 25.38 -19.93
CA ARG A 280 5.17 24.51 -19.43
C ARG A 280 4.68 23.13 -19.07
N GLU A 281 3.55 23.04 -18.36
CA GLU A 281 2.98 21.75 -17.95
C GLU A 281 2.53 20.91 -19.15
N PHE A 282 1.89 21.50 -20.15
CA PHE A 282 1.49 20.80 -21.37
C PHE A 282 2.69 20.37 -22.23
N GLN A 283 3.75 21.16 -22.27
CA GLN A 283 5.00 20.78 -22.93
C GLN A 283 5.65 19.60 -22.20
N GLU A 284 5.62 19.58 -20.89
CA GLU A 284 6.14 18.47 -20.11
C GLU A 284 5.34 17.19 -20.32
N TYR A 285 4.00 17.27 -20.40
CA TYR A 285 3.19 16.13 -20.84
C TYR A 285 3.68 15.55 -22.16
N LEU A 286 3.86 16.38 -23.21
CA LEU A 286 4.31 15.92 -24.51
C LEU A 286 5.74 15.39 -24.52
N ARG A 287 6.61 15.88 -23.62
CA ARG A 287 7.95 15.34 -23.42
C ARG A 287 7.91 13.92 -22.85
N LEU A 288 7.03 13.69 -21.86
CA LEU A 288 6.90 12.41 -21.18
C LEU A 288 6.12 11.37 -21.99
N ASP A 289 5.05 11.79 -22.68
CA ASP A 289 4.18 10.91 -23.45
C ASP A 289 3.76 11.55 -24.80
N PRO A 290 4.71 11.62 -25.77
CA PRO A 290 4.47 12.30 -27.04
C PRO A 290 3.41 11.64 -27.93
N ASN A 291 3.13 10.36 -27.71
CA ASN A 291 2.13 9.58 -28.45
C ASN A 291 0.93 9.17 -27.58
N GLY A 292 0.82 9.74 -26.41
CA GLY A 292 -0.24 9.42 -25.44
C GLY A 292 -1.64 9.83 -25.92
N PRO A 293 -2.67 9.32 -25.26
CA PRO A 293 -4.06 9.52 -25.69
C PRO A 293 -4.51 10.99 -25.73
N MET A 294 -3.79 11.87 -25.02
CA MET A 294 -4.10 13.31 -24.98
C MET A 294 -3.13 14.16 -25.82
N ALA A 295 -2.13 13.56 -26.47
CA ALA A 295 -1.05 14.31 -27.14
C ALA A 295 -1.58 15.29 -28.21
N ALA A 296 -2.48 14.86 -29.08
CA ALA A 296 -3.08 15.72 -30.10
C ALA A 296 -3.86 16.89 -29.47
N ALA A 297 -4.70 16.61 -28.46
CA ALA A 297 -5.49 17.64 -27.79
C ALA A 297 -4.60 18.64 -27.03
N VAL A 298 -3.55 18.16 -26.37
CA VAL A 298 -2.58 18.99 -25.66
C VAL A 298 -1.79 19.87 -26.65
N SER A 299 -1.37 19.32 -27.80
CA SER A 299 -0.70 20.08 -28.85
C SER A 299 -1.58 21.24 -29.35
N ASP A 300 -2.86 20.99 -29.62
CA ASP A 300 -3.82 22.03 -30.01
C ASP A 300 -3.99 23.13 -28.94
N ILE A 301 -3.95 22.75 -27.67
CA ILE A 301 -4.02 23.72 -26.55
C ILE A 301 -2.75 24.58 -26.53
N ILE A 302 -1.57 23.99 -26.67
CA ILE A 302 -0.29 24.70 -26.74
C ILE A 302 -0.31 25.74 -27.84
N ASP A 303 -0.73 25.38 -29.07
CA ASP A 303 -0.83 26.29 -30.20
C ASP A 303 -1.75 27.48 -29.91
N LYS A 304 -2.89 27.23 -29.29
CA LYS A 304 -3.84 28.29 -28.89
C LYS A 304 -3.23 29.24 -27.87
N ILE A 305 -2.53 28.72 -26.86
CA ILE A 305 -1.86 29.54 -25.85
C ILE A 305 -0.78 30.41 -26.49
N GLN A 306 0.08 29.82 -27.35
CA GLN A 306 1.16 30.57 -28.02
C GLN A 306 0.62 31.70 -28.90
N ARG A 307 -0.44 31.43 -29.67
CA ARG A 307 -1.11 32.48 -30.49
C ARG A 307 -1.74 33.58 -29.62
N ALA A 308 -2.28 33.25 -28.47
CA ALA A 308 -2.83 34.23 -27.56
C ALA A 308 -1.74 35.12 -26.93
N ILE A 309 -0.64 34.52 -26.51
CA ILE A 309 0.53 35.27 -25.97
C ILE A 309 1.11 36.19 -27.06
N ALA A 310 1.27 35.70 -28.30
CA ALA A 310 1.82 36.51 -29.39
C ALA A 310 0.93 37.70 -29.80
N LYS A 311 -0.38 37.66 -29.52
CA LYS A 311 -1.32 38.78 -29.77
C LYS A 311 -1.37 39.82 -28.66
N SER A 312 -0.88 39.45 -27.47
CA SER A 312 -0.88 40.34 -26.29
C SER A 312 0.44 41.11 -26.08
N ASN A 313 1.46 40.76 -26.85
CA ASN A 313 2.75 41.48 -26.99
C ASN A 313 2.72 42.37 -28.24
#